data_beb41ee08c4d28954eb12a81ec0365af
#
_entry.id   beb41ee08c4d28954eb12a81ec0365af
#
_cell.length_a   1.000
_cell.length_b   1.000
_cell.length_c   1.000
_cell.angle_alpha   90.00
_cell.angle_beta   90.00
_cell.angle_gamma   90.00
#
_symmetry.space_group_name_H-M   'P 1'
#
loop_
_entity.id
_entity.type
_entity.pdbx_description
1 polymer ?
#
loop_
_entity_poly.entity_id
_entity_poly.type
_entity_poly.pdbx_seq_one_letter_code
_entity_poly.pdbx_strand_id
1 'polypeptide(L)'
;MAHPRVTALRARPLVRSRWLDLRVRCTAVPAWKAIEQAEPEFAGRVQRLFDAGRHKTIATLRADGSPRISGIECEFAGGDLRFGSMTGARKGADLKRDSRFALHGPTFHPEEGKESDWPGEAKIAGRAIPGPVITDEPSEEPDGEMFVADITEVVIASLNAEATKLVVESWTLERGLRRVERD
;
A
#
# COMPACT_ATOMS: atom_id res chain seq x y z
N MET A 1 -28.48 -67.12 -8.91
CA MET A 1 -28.57 -65.84 -8.16
C MET A 1 -27.14 -65.29 -8.05
N ALA A 2 -26.81 -64.28 -8.84
CA ALA A 2 -25.47 -63.73 -8.91
C ALA A 2 -25.46 -62.35 -8.17
N HIS A 3 -24.57 -62.19 -7.18
CA HIS A 3 -24.39 -60.94 -6.46
C HIS A 3 -23.56 -59.95 -7.34
N PRO A 4 -23.94 -58.68 -7.42
CA PRO A 4 -23.14 -57.68 -8.11
C PRO A 4 -21.92 -57.27 -7.26
N ARG A 5 -20.76 -57.22 -7.87
CA ARG A 5 -19.50 -56.72 -7.30
C ARG A 5 -19.56 -55.21 -7.19
N VAL A 6 -19.38 -54.70 -5.97
CA VAL A 6 -19.23 -53.29 -5.68
C VAL A 6 -17.82 -52.86 -6.12
N THR A 7 -17.74 -52.02 -7.14
CA THR A 7 -16.48 -51.43 -7.62
C THR A 7 -16.10 -50.29 -6.68
N ALA A 8 -14.99 -50.46 -5.98
CA ALA A 8 -14.43 -49.41 -5.12
C ALA A 8 -13.96 -48.20 -5.97
N LEU A 9 -14.56 -47.04 -5.73
CA LEU A 9 -14.07 -45.77 -6.25
C LEU A 9 -12.69 -45.49 -5.65
N ARG A 10 -11.65 -45.46 -6.51
CA ARG A 10 -10.32 -44.94 -6.15
C ARG A 10 -10.42 -43.46 -5.89
N ALA A 11 -10.15 -43.05 -4.65
CA ALA A 11 -9.98 -41.65 -4.29
C ALA A 11 -8.83 -41.02 -5.12
N ARG A 12 -9.14 -39.95 -5.82
CA ARG A 12 -8.15 -39.12 -6.51
C ARG A 12 -7.25 -38.46 -5.46
N PRO A 13 -5.91 -38.41 -5.65
CA PRO A 13 -5.05 -37.68 -4.73
C PRO A 13 -5.40 -36.19 -4.80
N LEU A 14 -5.61 -35.60 -3.62
CA LEU A 14 -5.74 -34.16 -3.43
C LEU A 14 -4.49 -33.47 -4.03
N VAL A 15 -4.70 -32.69 -5.06
CA VAL A 15 -3.70 -31.77 -5.57
C VAL A 15 -3.38 -30.81 -4.45
N ARG A 16 -2.25 -31.03 -3.78
CA ARG A 16 -1.72 -30.08 -2.81
C ARG A 16 -1.55 -28.75 -3.54
N SER A 17 -2.35 -27.78 -3.15
CA SER A 17 -2.29 -26.43 -3.71
C SER A 17 -0.89 -25.87 -3.50
N ARG A 18 -0.28 -25.45 -4.58
CA ARG A 18 1.08 -24.84 -4.70
C ARG A 18 1.21 -23.50 -3.93
N TRP A 19 0.19 -23.15 -3.16
CA TRP A 19 0.07 -21.89 -2.40
C TRP A 19 0.64 -21.97 -0.97
N LEU A 20 1.08 -23.14 -0.51
CA LEU A 20 1.67 -23.33 0.82
C LEU A 20 3.17 -23.03 0.88
N ASP A 21 3.86 -22.88 -0.25
CA ASP A 21 5.30 -22.61 -0.27
C ASP A 21 5.69 -21.11 -0.32
N LEU A 22 4.71 -20.19 -0.30
CA LEU A 22 4.97 -18.74 -0.21
C LEU A 22 5.25 -18.26 1.24
N ARG A 23 5.35 -19.18 2.20
CA ARG A 23 5.71 -18.85 3.60
C ARG A 23 7.20 -18.82 3.89
N VAL A 24 8.06 -18.92 2.89
CA VAL A 24 9.50 -18.88 3.11
C VAL A 24 10.12 -17.75 2.32
N ARG A 25 9.98 -16.57 2.86
CA ARG A 25 10.97 -15.48 2.96
C ARG A 25 10.34 -14.34 3.77
N CYS A 26 10.19 -14.59 5.05
CA CYS A 26 9.98 -13.53 6.01
C CYS A 26 11.32 -12.85 6.31
N THR A 27 11.91 -12.19 5.32
CA THR A 27 12.68 -10.99 5.61
C THR A 27 11.63 -9.95 5.92
N ALA A 28 11.64 -9.43 7.14
CA ALA A 28 10.63 -8.51 7.65
C ALA A 28 10.44 -7.36 6.64
N VAL A 29 9.40 -7.50 5.81
CA VAL A 29 8.87 -6.41 5.01
C VAL A 29 8.39 -5.38 6.02
N PRO A 30 8.83 -4.11 5.97
CA PRO A 30 8.34 -3.11 6.88
C PRO A 30 6.85 -2.87 6.58
N ALA A 31 6.02 -3.69 7.22
CA ALA A 31 4.60 -3.43 7.31
C ALA A 31 4.38 -2.09 8.00
N TRP A 32 3.28 -1.42 7.71
CA TRP A 32 2.91 -0.19 8.38
C TRP A 32 3.05 -0.28 9.90
N LYS A 33 2.68 -1.41 10.47
CA LYS A 33 2.83 -1.72 11.91
C LYS A 33 4.24 -1.53 12.45
N ALA A 34 5.27 -1.82 11.67
CA ALA A 34 6.66 -1.62 12.11
C ALA A 34 6.98 -0.12 12.25
N ILE A 35 6.44 0.72 11.38
CA ILE A 35 6.58 2.17 11.44
C ILE A 35 5.79 2.73 12.63
N GLU A 36 4.55 2.25 12.86
CA GLU A 36 3.74 2.61 14.03
C GLU A 36 4.44 2.29 15.35
N GLN A 37 5.15 1.16 15.41
CA GLN A 37 5.89 0.75 16.61
C GLN A 37 7.17 1.55 16.83
N ALA A 38 7.89 1.88 15.75
CA ALA A 38 9.14 2.62 15.83
C ALA A 38 8.92 4.12 16.05
N GLU A 39 7.94 4.71 15.37
CA GLU A 39 7.70 6.16 15.31
C GLU A 39 6.19 6.46 15.39
N PRO A 40 5.52 6.22 16.53
CA PRO A 40 4.06 6.27 16.64
C PRO A 40 3.45 7.64 16.35
N GLU A 41 4.11 8.73 16.76
CA GLU A 41 3.61 10.08 16.50
C GLU A 41 3.72 10.45 15.01
N PHE A 42 4.84 10.09 14.37
CA PHE A 42 5.04 10.29 12.94
C PHE A 42 4.03 9.47 12.13
N ALA A 43 3.89 8.18 12.42
CA ALA A 43 2.93 7.30 11.76
C ALA A 43 1.50 7.82 11.91
N GLY A 44 1.10 8.26 13.11
CA GLY A 44 -0.22 8.84 13.35
C GLY A 44 -0.48 10.12 12.55
N ARG A 45 0.55 10.96 12.30
CA ARG A 45 0.41 12.14 11.43
C ARG A 45 0.25 11.73 9.96
N VAL A 46 1.06 10.78 9.47
CA VAL A 46 0.93 10.25 8.11
C VAL A 46 -0.46 9.70 7.87
N GLN A 47 -0.96 8.87 8.79
CA GLN A 47 -2.27 8.26 8.66
C GLN A 47 -3.38 9.32 8.62
N ARG A 48 -3.37 10.32 9.51
CA ARG A 48 -4.34 11.42 9.47
C ARG A 48 -4.34 12.18 8.14
N LEU A 49 -3.15 12.46 7.58
CA LEU A 49 -3.02 13.13 6.28
C LEU A 49 -3.58 12.27 5.14
N PHE A 50 -3.38 10.96 5.18
CA PHE A 50 -3.94 10.04 4.19
C PHE A 50 -5.45 9.86 4.35
N ASP A 51 -5.96 9.76 5.58
CA ASP A 51 -7.38 9.52 5.86
C ASP A 51 -8.25 10.78 5.67
N ALA A 52 -7.64 11.96 5.57
CA ALA A 52 -8.35 13.22 5.37
C ALA A 52 -9.09 13.32 4.02
N GLY A 53 -8.82 12.45 3.07
CA GLY A 53 -9.56 12.36 1.81
C GLY A 53 -9.54 10.94 1.24
N ARG A 54 -10.65 10.56 0.61
CA ARG A 54 -10.82 9.22 0.02
C ARG A 54 -9.83 8.97 -1.12
N HIS A 55 -9.66 9.96 -2.02
CA HIS A 55 -8.85 9.82 -3.21
C HIS A 55 -7.41 10.25 -2.97
N LYS A 56 -6.48 9.40 -3.35
CA LYS A 56 -5.03 9.62 -3.34
C LYS A 56 -4.50 9.52 -4.77
N THR A 57 -3.24 9.84 -4.94
CA THR A 57 -2.53 9.71 -6.22
C THR A 57 -1.44 8.64 -6.10
N ILE A 58 -1.37 7.75 -7.09
CA ILE A 58 -0.28 6.76 -7.20
C ILE A 58 0.53 7.02 -8.47
N ALA A 59 1.83 6.99 -8.34
CA ALA A 59 2.77 6.88 -9.45
C ALA A 59 3.19 5.42 -9.64
N THR A 60 3.15 4.93 -10.88
CA THR A 60 3.62 3.61 -11.32
C THR A 60 4.53 3.79 -12.53
N LEU A 61 5.20 2.74 -12.98
CA LEU A 61 6.09 2.77 -14.14
C LEU A 61 5.46 2.02 -15.32
N ARG A 62 5.39 2.68 -16.48
CA ARG A 62 4.97 2.03 -17.75
C ARG A 62 6.03 1.04 -18.24
N ALA A 63 5.71 0.28 -19.30
CA ALA A 63 6.61 -0.71 -19.88
C ALA A 63 7.91 -0.10 -20.43
N ASP A 64 7.87 1.15 -20.85
CA ASP A 64 9.02 1.92 -21.31
C ASP A 64 9.82 2.60 -20.19
N GLY A 65 9.40 2.39 -18.91
CA GLY A 65 10.00 3.01 -17.73
C GLY A 65 9.51 4.44 -17.45
N SER A 66 8.67 5.02 -18.30
CA SER A 66 8.13 6.35 -18.05
C SER A 66 7.10 6.32 -16.91
N PRO A 67 7.00 7.39 -16.08
CA PRO A 67 6.06 7.43 -14.97
C PRO A 67 4.61 7.56 -15.45
N ARG A 68 3.69 6.93 -14.73
CA ARG A 68 2.25 7.10 -14.84
C ARG A 68 1.69 7.62 -13.52
N ILE A 69 0.81 8.60 -13.59
CA ILE A 69 0.02 9.06 -12.45
C ILE A 69 -1.42 8.57 -12.62
N SER A 70 -2.02 8.07 -11.54
CA SER A 70 -3.40 7.60 -11.51
C SER A 70 -4.04 7.92 -10.16
N GLY A 71 -5.37 8.08 -10.15
CA GLY A 71 -6.14 8.08 -8.90
C GLY A 71 -6.16 6.68 -8.28
N ILE A 72 -6.19 6.62 -6.94
CA ILE A 72 -6.27 5.39 -6.18
C ILE A 72 -6.95 5.63 -4.83
N GLU A 73 -7.54 4.57 -4.26
CA GLU A 73 -7.95 4.52 -2.87
C GLU A 73 -7.00 3.57 -2.13
N CYS A 74 -6.66 3.91 -0.89
CA CYS A 74 -5.87 3.07 -0.02
C CYS A 74 -6.37 3.18 1.41
N GLU A 75 -6.07 2.16 2.20
CA GLU A 75 -6.46 2.05 3.61
C GLU A 75 -5.33 1.48 4.45
N PHE A 76 -5.27 1.90 5.71
CA PHE A 76 -4.43 1.29 6.74
C PHE A 76 -5.27 0.26 7.48
N ALA A 77 -5.02 -1.03 7.27
CA ALA A 77 -5.80 -2.12 7.83
C ALA A 77 -4.93 -3.30 8.25
N GLY A 78 -5.15 -3.80 9.48
CA GLY A 78 -4.43 -4.97 9.99
C GLY A 78 -2.92 -4.78 10.18
N GLY A 79 -2.45 -3.53 10.26
CA GLY A 79 -1.03 -3.19 10.34
C GLY A 79 -0.33 -3.10 8.99
N ASP A 80 -1.09 -3.08 7.91
CA ASP A 80 -0.62 -2.91 6.53
C ASP A 80 -1.23 -1.67 5.88
N LEU A 81 -0.55 -1.12 4.88
CA LEU A 81 -1.15 -0.20 3.91
C LEU A 81 -1.57 -1.01 2.69
N ARG A 82 -2.85 -0.95 2.35
CA ARG A 82 -3.46 -1.69 1.24
C ARG A 82 -4.05 -0.74 0.22
N PHE A 83 -4.02 -1.13 -1.04
CA PHE A 83 -4.65 -0.38 -2.13
C PHE A 83 -5.09 -1.29 -3.28
N GLY A 84 -6.17 -0.91 -3.94
CA GLY A 84 -6.81 -1.70 -4.98
C GLY A 84 -6.66 -1.11 -6.38
N SER A 85 -6.80 -1.97 -7.37
CA SER A 85 -6.90 -1.60 -8.79
C SER A 85 -8.03 -2.40 -9.43
N MET A 86 -8.93 -1.73 -10.15
CA MET A 86 -9.97 -2.44 -10.92
C MET A 86 -9.34 -3.43 -11.91
N THR A 87 -10.02 -4.53 -12.16
CA THR A 87 -9.63 -5.54 -13.14
C THR A 87 -9.30 -4.90 -14.50
N GLY A 88 -8.13 -5.22 -15.04
CA GLY A 88 -7.67 -4.70 -16.33
C GLY A 88 -7.18 -3.25 -16.32
N ALA A 89 -7.13 -2.58 -15.18
CA ALA A 89 -6.60 -1.22 -15.11
C ALA A 89 -5.10 -1.18 -15.41
N ARG A 90 -4.67 -0.14 -16.14
CA ARG A 90 -3.26 -0.01 -16.57
C ARG A 90 -2.29 0.08 -15.40
N LYS A 91 -2.68 0.74 -14.30
CA LYS A 91 -1.86 0.80 -13.08
C LYS A 91 -1.64 -0.57 -12.45
N GLY A 92 -2.66 -1.46 -12.45
CA GLY A 92 -2.52 -2.84 -11.99
C GLY A 92 -1.53 -3.64 -12.85
N ALA A 93 -1.63 -3.52 -14.19
CA ALA A 93 -0.67 -4.14 -15.10
C ALA A 93 0.77 -3.61 -14.92
N ASP A 94 0.93 -2.29 -14.66
CA ASP A 94 2.21 -1.69 -14.35
C ASP A 94 2.80 -2.30 -13.07
N LEU A 95 2.03 -2.35 -11.97
CA LEU A 95 2.47 -2.88 -10.67
C LEU A 95 2.84 -4.37 -10.71
N LYS A 96 2.17 -5.16 -11.54
CA LYS A 96 2.52 -6.59 -11.75
C LYS A 96 3.81 -6.76 -12.50
N ARG A 97 4.16 -5.84 -13.39
CA ARG A 97 5.41 -5.86 -14.18
C ARG A 97 6.57 -5.25 -13.40
N ASP A 98 6.34 -4.10 -12.79
CA ASP A 98 7.30 -3.38 -11.95
C ASP A 98 6.58 -2.91 -10.69
N SER A 99 6.86 -3.55 -9.58
CA SER A 99 6.13 -3.34 -8.34
C SER A 99 6.41 -2.01 -7.65
N ARG A 100 7.35 -1.19 -8.13
CA ARG A 100 7.67 0.12 -7.55
C ARG A 100 6.49 1.07 -7.67
N PHE A 101 6.20 1.76 -6.58
CA PHE A 101 5.15 2.78 -6.54
C PHE A 101 5.57 3.96 -5.66
N ALA A 102 4.90 5.09 -5.84
CA ALA A 102 4.84 6.18 -4.89
C ALA A 102 3.39 6.65 -4.75
N LEU A 103 2.93 6.81 -3.50
CA LEU A 103 1.63 7.36 -3.14
C LEU A 103 1.81 8.79 -2.63
N HIS A 104 0.89 9.64 -3.01
CA HIS A 104 0.71 10.96 -2.44
C HIS A 104 -0.67 11.06 -1.80
N GLY A 105 -0.73 11.48 -0.54
CA GLY A 105 -1.97 11.74 0.17
C GLY A 105 -2.80 12.85 -0.51
N PRO A 106 -3.99 13.14 0.01
CA PRO A 106 -4.79 14.28 -0.47
C PRO A 106 -3.99 15.58 -0.37
N THR A 107 -4.23 16.49 -1.33
CA THR A 107 -3.62 17.82 -1.34
C THR A 107 -4.54 18.81 -0.62
N PHE A 108 -3.97 19.62 0.26
CA PHE A 108 -4.68 20.65 1.00
C PHE A 108 -4.25 22.02 0.49
N HIS A 109 -5.23 22.92 0.38
CA HIS A 109 -5.01 24.30 -0.05
C HIS A 109 -5.53 25.22 1.07
N PRO A 110 -4.66 25.78 1.92
CA PRO A 110 -5.07 26.81 2.89
C PRO A 110 -5.61 28.04 2.14
N GLU A 111 -6.43 28.82 2.82
CA GLU A 111 -6.85 30.13 2.32
C GLU A 111 -5.62 31.07 2.21
N GLU A 112 -5.66 31.98 1.23
CA GLU A 112 -4.61 32.97 1.06
C GLU A 112 -4.43 33.81 2.33
N GLY A 113 -3.19 33.95 2.80
CA GLY A 113 -2.84 34.58 4.06
C GLY A 113 -3.02 33.71 5.31
N LYS A 114 -3.38 32.43 5.13
CA LYS A 114 -3.48 31.41 6.19
C LYS A 114 -2.61 30.20 5.91
N GLU A 115 -1.44 30.41 5.32
CA GLU A 115 -0.51 29.34 4.96
C GLU A 115 -0.06 28.53 6.17
N SER A 116 -0.07 29.14 7.37
CA SER A 116 0.17 28.44 8.65
C SER A 116 -0.84 27.34 8.96
N ASP A 117 -2.04 27.38 8.36
CA ASP A 117 -3.09 26.39 8.57
C ASP A 117 -2.89 25.16 7.65
N TRP A 118 -1.86 25.16 6.81
CA TRP A 118 -1.54 24.00 5.99
C TRP A 118 -1.13 22.80 6.85
N PRO A 119 -1.89 21.70 6.82
CA PRO A 119 -1.62 20.53 7.66
C PRO A 119 -0.37 19.75 7.21
N GLY A 120 0.19 20.12 6.07
CA GLY A 120 1.26 19.38 5.40
C GLY A 120 0.72 18.38 4.37
N GLU A 121 1.65 17.61 3.83
CA GLU A 121 1.37 16.51 2.89
C GLU A 121 2.18 15.28 3.27
N ALA A 122 1.65 14.09 2.97
CA ALA A 122 2.35 12.83 3.22
C ALA A 122 2.51 12.02 1.93
N LYS A 123 3.66 11.34 1.84
CA LYS A 123 4.05 10.48 0.71
C LYS A 123 4.55 9.15 1.23
N ILE A 124 4.24 8.07 0.53
CA ILE A 124 4.71 6.72 0.84
C ILE A 124 5.22 6.09 -0.45
N ALA A 125 6.44 5.58 -0.43
CA ALA A 125 7.03 4.85 -1.54
C ALA A 125 7.40 3.43 -1.12
N GLY A 126 7.41 2.51 -2.11
CA GLY A 126 7.71 1.11 -1.84
C GLY A 126 7.50 0.20 -3.03
N ARG A 127 7.23 -1.06 -2.71
CA ARG A 127 6.89 -2.11 -3.67
C ARG A 127 5.50 -2.67 -3.38
N ALA A 128 4.70 -2.84 -4.41
CA ALA A 128 3.38 -3.45 -4.34
C ALA A 128 3.53 -4.98 -4.34
N ILE A 129 3.05 -5.62 -3.30
CA ILE A 129 2.99 -7.09 -3.19
C ILE A 129 1.54 -7.49 -3.47
N PRO A 130 1.26 -8.40 -4.43
CA PRO A 130 -0.08 -8.91 -4.64
C PRO A 130 -0.66 -9.49 -3.35
N GLY A 131 -1.80 -9.01 -2.93
CA GLY A 131 -2.52 -9.43 -1.74
C GLY A 131 -3.81 -10.19 -2.07
N PRO A 132 -4.43 -10.84 -1.07
CA PRO A 132 -5.74 -11.44 -1.25
C PRO A 132 -6.78 -10.33 -1.47
N VAL A 133 -7.66 -10.51 -2.44
CA VAL A 133 -8.86 -9.69 -2.56
C VAL A 133 -9.84 -10.20 -1.50
N ILE A 134 -10.27 -9.31 -0.62
CA ILE A 134 -11.29 -9.60 0.39
C ILE A 134 -12.63 -9.31 -0.29
N THR A 135 -13.45 -10.35 -0.52
CA THR A 135 -14.83 -10.22 -0.98
C THR A 135 -15.75 -10.46 0.20
N ASP A 136 -16.83 -9.70 0.31
CA ASP A 136 -17.84 -9.87 1.35
C ASP A 136 -18.63 -11.16 1.15
N GLU A 137 -18.67 -11.69 -0.08
CA GLU A 137 -19.30 -12.96 -0.45
C GLU A 137 -18.30 -13.92 -1.08
N PRO A 138 -18.13 -15.15 -0.52
CA PRO A 138 -17.15 -16.14 -1.02
C PRO A 138 -17.42 -16.66 -2.44
N SER A 139 -18.57 -16.36 -3.03
CA SER A 139 -19.02 -16.85 -4.34
C SER A 139 -18.82 -15.85 -5.48
N GLU A 140 -18.42 -14.62 -5.20
CA GLU A 140 -18.17 -13.61 -6.24
C GLU A 140 -16.72 -13.66 -6.72
N GLU A 141 -16.54 -13.61 -8.03
CA GLU A 141 -15.21 -13.35 -8.59
C GLU A 141 -14.75 -11.97 -8.14
N PRO A 142 -13.49 -11.84 -7.62
CA PRO A 142 -13.00 -10.57 -7.13
C PRO A 142 -13.02 -9.52 -8.26
N ASP A 143 -13.77 -8.44 -8.09
CA ASP A 143 -13.80 -7.32 -9.04
C ASP A 143 -12.60 -6.39 -8.79
N GLY A 144 -11.39 -6.92 -9.00
CA GLY A 144 -10.19 -6.11 -8.86
C GLY A 144 -8.95 -6.88 -8.42
N GLU A 145 -7.91 -6.14 -8.23
CA GLU A 145 -6.61 -6.60 -7.77
C GLU A 145 -6.26 -5.84 -6.49
N MET A 146 -5.84 -6.56 -5.45
CA MET A 146 -5.39 -5.97 -4.19
C MET A 146 -3.88 -6.07 -4.08
N PHE A 147 -3.28 -5.02 -3.54
CA PHE A 147 -1.86 -4.95 -3.24
C PHE A 147 -1.64 -4.53 -1.79
N VAL A 148 -0.59 -5.07 -1.19
CA VAL A 148 -0.06 -4.66 0.11
C VAL A 148 1.26 -3.93 -0.13
N ALA A 149 1.46 -2.83 0.57
CA ALA A 149 2.68 -2.03 0.45
C ALA A 149 3.85 -2.64 1.24
N ASP A 150 4.92 -3.00 0.56
CA ASP A 150 6.26 -3.15 1.13
C ASP A 150 6.91 -1.76 1.13
N ILE A 151 6.84 -1.07 2.27
CA ILE A 151 7.18 0.35 2.39
C ILE A 151 8.69 0.51 2.52
N THR A 152 9.27 1.33 1.65
CA THR A 152 10.70 1.67 1.68
C THR A 152 10.98 3.08 2.21
N GLU A 153 10.03 4.00 2.04
CA GLU A 153 10.15 5.39 2.47
C GLU A 153 8.80 5.99 2.81
N VAL A 154 8.76 6.79 3.87
CA VAL A 154 7.61 7.62 4.24
C VAL A 154 8.09 9.04 4.47
N VAL A 155 7.40 10.03 3.91
CA VAL A 155 7.77 11.45 4.01
C VAL A 155 6.57 12.28 4.43
N ILE A 156 6.79 13.22 5.36
CA ILE A 156 5.89 14.34 5.62
C ILE A 156 6.61 15.62 5.23
N ALA A 157 5.93 16.50 4.49
CA ALA A 157 6.34 17.88 4.31
C ALA A 157 5.30 18.79 4.99
N SER A 158 5.76 19.71 5.82
CA SER A 158 4.93 20.65 6.59
C SER A 158 5.68 21.97 6.79
N LEU A 159 5.03 22.97 7.36
CA LEU A 159 5.70 24.18 7.81
C LEU A 159 6.19 24.03 9.25
N ASN A 160 7.23 24.80 9.62
CA ASN A 160 7.59 24.96 11.03
C ASN A 160 6.52 25.78 11.79
N ALA A 161 6.64 25.88 13.10
CA ALA A 161 5.65 26.56 13.94
C ALA A 161 5.42 28.03 13.56
N GLU A 162 6.46 28.70 13.05
CA GLU A 162 6.43 30.10 12.62
C GLU A 162 5.95 30.24 11.17
N ALA A 163 5.65 29.14 10.47
CA ALA A 163 5.30 29.08 9.05
C ALA A 163 6.30 29.77 8.12
N THR A 164 7.58 29.79 8.49
CA THR A 164 8.66 30.46 7.77
C THR A 164 9.56 29.50 6.99
N LYS A 165 9.54 28.22 7.34
CA LYS A 165 10.40 27.18 6.74
C LYS A 165 9.63 25.91 6.41
N LEU A 166 10.04 25.26 5.32
CA LEU A 166 9.58 23.92 5.00
C LEU A 166 10.31 22.88 5.87
N VAL A 167 9.54 22.08 6.58
CA VAL A 167 10.04 20.95 7.36
C VAL A 167 9.78 19.67 6.57
N VAL A 168 10.83 18.90 6.31
CA VAL A 168 10.73 17.59 5.68
C VAL A 168 11.16 16.53 6.69
N GLU A 169 10.23 15.66 7.03
CA GLU A 169 10.50 14.48 7.85
C GLU A 169 10.44 13.26 6.95
N SER A 170 11.48 12.43 6.98
CA SER A 170 11.57 11.22 6.16
C SER A 170 11.99 10.04 7.01
N TRP A 171 11.28 8.93 6.85
CA TRP A 171 11.58 7.67 7.48
C TRP A 171 11.96 6.62 6.45
N THR A 172 13.01 5.86 6.74
CA THR A 172 13.38 4.63 6.02
C THR A 172 13.81 3.57 7.04
N LEU A 173 13.67 2.28 6.69
CA LEU A 173 14.06 1.19 7.59
C LEU A 173 15.54 1.29 8.05
N GLU A 174 16.43 1.70 7.15
CA GLU A 174 17.87 1.76 7.42
C GLU A 174 18.28 2.93 8.30
N ARG A 175 17.61 4.08 8.16
CA ARG A 175 18.03 5.35 8.76
C ARG A 175 17.13 5.85 9.89
N GLY A 176 15.96 5.20 10.08
CA GLY A 176 14.93 5.70 10.97
C GLY A 176 14.37 7.06 10.51
N LEU A 177 13.76 7.80 11.43
CA LEU A 177 13.19 9.11 11.18
C LEU A 177 14.27 10.19 11.14
N ARG A 178 14.24 11.04 10.10
CA ARG A 178 15.09 12.23 9.94
C ARG A 178 14.23 13.44 9.68
N ARG A 179 14.63 14.58 10.24
CA ARG A 179 13.99 15.89 10.05
C ARG A 179 15.00 16.89 9.50
N VAL A 180 14.59 17.63 8.46
CA VAL A 180 15.38 18.68 7.83
C VAL A 180 14.49 19.90 7.64
N GLU A 181 14.99 21.08 7.98
CA GLU A 181 14.36 22.36 7.65
C GLU A 181 15.04 22.99 6.44
N ARG A 182 14.23 23.57 5.57
CA ARG A 182 14.68 24.23 4.34
C ARG A 182 14.07 25.64 4.26
N ASP A 183 14.88 26.58 3.81
CA ASP A 183 14.46 27.94 3.47
C ASP A 183 13.69 27.95 2.15
#